data_876a53c044304a00d03f357f3eed346b
#
_entry.id   876a53c044304a00d03f357f3eed346b
#
_cell.length_a   1.000
_cell.length_b   1.000
_cell.length_c   1.000
_cell.angle_alpha   90.00
_cell.angle_beta   90.00
_cell.angle_gamma   90.00
#
_symmetry.space_group_name_H-M   'P 1'
#
loop_
_entity.id
_entity.type
_entity.pdbx_description
1 polymer ?
#
loop_
_entity_poly.entity_id
_entity_poly.type
_entity_poly.pdbx_seq_one_letter_code
_entity_poly.pdbx_strand_id
1 'polypeptide(L)'
;MFKQYIGLKHGMISLLSSEILKVSEKCFEIGYCPSYTKENVRNMYDSYHKLGGNGMVTAVVESLYKLPNIKKRDDLDERKNC
;
A
#
# COMPACT_ATOMS: atom_id res chain seq x y z
N MET A 1 21.02 -4.50 24.84
CA MET A 1 19.77 -5.16 24.52
C MET A 1 18.69 -4.21 24.12
N PHE A 2 18.43 -3.23 24.94
CA PHE A 2 17.42 -2.26 24.58
C PHE A 2 17.70 -1.60 23.26
N LYS A 3 18.96 -1.25 23.04
CA LYS A 3 19.33 -0.59 21.81
C LYS A 3 19.05 -1.46 20.60
N GLN A 4 19.33 -2.75 20.73
CA GLN A 4 19.10 -3.66 19.64
C GLN A 4 17.62 -3.78 19.34
N TYR A 5 16.82 -3.85 20.38
CA TYR A 5 15.39 -3.97 20.19
C TYR A 5 14.83 -2.73 19.51
N ILE A 6 15.27 -1.56 19.96
CA ILE A 6 14.80 -0.31 19.38
C ILE A 6 15.25 -0.20 17.94
N GLY A 7 16.49 -0.55 17.67
CA GLY A 7 17.00 -0.51 16.31
C GLY A 7 16.24 -1.46 15.40
N LEU A 8 15.92 -2.65 15.90
CA LEU A 8 15.18 -3.63 15.13
C LEU A 8 13.79 -3.11 14.84
N LYS A 9 13.16 -2.51 15.83
CA LYS A 9 11.82 -1.96 15.64
C LYS A 9 11.81 -0.88 14.59
N HIS A 10 12.77 0.04 14.66
CA HIS A 10 12.87 1.10 13.67
C HIS A 10 13.15 0.55 12.28
N GLY A 11 13.98 -0.49 12.21
CA GLY A 11 14.25 -1.12 10.94
C GLY A 11 13.03 -1.74 10.35
N MET A 12 12.21 -2.37 11.17
CA MET A 12 10.99 -2.99 10.69
C MET A 12 10.00 -1.94 10.22
N ILE A 13 9.90 -0.83 10.95
CA ILE A 13 9.03 0.26 10.54
C ILE A 13 9.47 0.80 9.18
N SER A 14 10.77 0.98 9.01
CA SER A 14 11.29 1.48 7.76
C SER A 14 11.04 0.53 6.60
N LEU A 15 11.23 -0.75 6.84
CA LEU A 15 11.00 -1.75 5.80
C LEU A 15 9.55 -1.81 5.41
N LEU A 16 8.65 -1.81 6.39
CA LEU A 16 7.23 -1.84 6.11
C LEU A 16 6.79 -0.59 5.37
N SER A 17 7.27 0.55 5.83
CA SER A 17 6.94 1.81 5.19
C SER A 17 7.40 1.81 3.73
N SER A 18 8.63 1.37 3.52
CA SER A 18 9.21 1.34 2.19
C SER A 18 8.42 0.40 1.28
N GLU A 19 8.05 -0.75 1.80
CA GLU A 19 7.33 -1.72 1.00
C GLU A 19 5.93 -1.23 0.67
N ILE A 20 5.26 -0.64 1.64
CA ILE A 20 3.92 -0.09 1.42
C ILE A 20 3.97 0.99 0.35
N LEU A 21 4.93 1.89 0.47
CA LEU A 21 5.04 2.98 -0.50
C LEU A 21 5.36 2.44 -1.89
N LYS A 22 6.21 1.44 -1.96
CA LYS A 22 6.60 0.87 -3.23
C LYS A 22 5.41 0.22 -3.93
N VAL A 23 4.66 -0.56 -3.20
CA VAL A 23 3.49 -1.21 -3.77
C VAL A 23 2.43 -0.20 -4.16
N SER A 24 2.23 0.79 -3.30
CA SER A 24 1.24 1.82 -3.57
C SER A 24 1.59 2.62 -4.81
N GLU A 25 2.85 2.97 -4.92
CA GLU A 25 3.30 3.75 -6.06
C GLU A 25 3.06 2.99 -7.36
N LYS A 26 3.32 1.70 -7.33
CA LYS A 26 3.09 0.90 -8.50
C LYS A 26 1.62 0.86 -8.88
N CYS A 27 0.75 0.73 -7.90
CA CYS A 27 -0.67 0.72 -8.15
C CYS A 27 -1.16 2.05 -8.68
N PHE A 28 -0.64 3.15 -8.13
CA PHE A 28 -0.99 4.46 -8.65
C PHE A 28 -0.57 4.61 -10.10
N GLU A 29 0.57 4.05 -10.41
CA GLU A 29 1.12 4.15 -11.76
C GLU A 29 0.26 3.41 -12.76
N ILE A 30 -0.20 2.22 -12.40
CA ILE A 30 -1.01 1.43 -13.32
C ILE A 30 -2.50 1.76 -13.20
N GLY A 31 -2.89 2.52 -12.19
CA GLY A 31 -4.25 3.02 -12.09
C GLY A 31 -5.25 2.12 -11.39
N TYR A 32 -4.82 1.01 -10.83
CA TYR A 32 -5.71 0.13 -10.10
C TYR A 32 -4.93 -0.67 -9.09
N CYS A 33 -5.65 -1.26 -8.16
CA CYS A 33 -5.03 -2.06 -7.11
C CYS A 33 -5.87 -3.30 -6.87
N PRO A 34 -5.39 -4.47 -7.24
CA PRO A 34 -6.16 -5.70 -7.04
C PRO A 34 -6.49 -5.91 -5.57
N SER A 35 -7.59 -6.63 -5.33
CA SER A 35 -8.03 -6.88 -3.96
C SER A 35 -6.93 -7.54 -3.13
N TYR A 36 -6.26 -8.52 -3.69
CA TYR A 36 -5.24 -9.22 -2.92
C TYR A 36 -4.08 -8.30 -2.58
N THR A 37 -3.79 -7.33 -3.43
CA THR A 37 -2.74 -6.37 -3.15
C THR A 37 -3.17 -5.43 -2.05
N LYS A 38 -4.43 -4.98 -2.09
CA LYS A 38 -4.96 -4.13 -1.04
C LYS A 38 -4.92 -4.82 0.30
N GLU A 39 -5.27 -6.09 0.32
CA GLU A 39 -5.26 -6.85 1.56
C GLU A 39 -3.84 -7.02 2.07
N ASN A 40 -2.90 -7.25 1.17
CA ASN A 40 -1.51 -7.39 1.55
C ASN A 40 -1.00 -6.09 2.15
N VAL A 41 -1.32 -4.97 1.53
CA VAL A 41 -0.92 -3.67 2.04
C VAL A 41 -1.57 -3.42 3.40
N ARG A 42 -2.82 -3.83 3.54
CA ARG A 42 -3.50 -3.65 4.81
C ARG A 42 -2.80 -4.40 5.93
N ASN A 43 -2.37 -5.62 5.66
CA ASN A 43 -1.66 -6.39 6.66
C ASN A 43 -0.34 -5.74 7.02
N MET A 44 0.37 -5.24 6.03
CA MET A 44 1.62 -4.55 6.28
C MET A 44 1.37 -3.27 7.07
N TYR A 45 0.30 -2.57 6.74
CA TYR A 45 -0.03 -1.33 7.42
C TYR A 45 -0.41 -1.59 8.88
N ASP A 46 -1.14 -2.67 9.13
CA ASP A 46 -1.50 -3.01 10.51
C ASP A 46 -0.26 -3.24 11.34
N SER A 47 0.71 -3.97 10.81
CA SER A 47 1.96 -4.21 11.50
C SER A 47 2.72 -2.90 11.70
N TYR A 48 2.74 -2.08 10.66
CA TYR A 48 3.41 -0.80 10.71
C TYR A 48 2.81 0.08 11.82
N HIS A 49 1.50 0.11 11.90
CA HIS A 49 0.81 0.91 12.88
C HIS A 49 1.06 0.40 14.30
N LYS A 50 1.07 -0.91 14.46
CA LYS A 50 1.32 -1.51 15.76
C LYS A 50 2.72 -1.22 16.25
N LEU A 51 3.65 -1.04 15.34
CA LEU A 51 5.03 -0.71 15.72
C LEU A 51 5.21 0.77 15.99
N GLY A 52 4.18 1.55 15.82
CA GLY A 52 4.25 2.97 16.09
C GLY A 52 4.58 3.83 14.89
N GLY A 53 4.27 3.35 13.70
CA GLY A 53 4.50 4.13 12.50
C GLY A 53 3.66 5.39 12.48
N ASN A 54 4.12 6.37 11.73
CA ASN A 54 3.42 7.66 11.71
C ASN A 54 2.37 7.70 10.62
N GLY A 55 1.73 8.86 10.47
CA GLY A 55 0.57 8.98 9.61
C GLY A 55 0.84 9.24 8.14
N MET A 56 2.10 9.36 7.76
CA MET A 56 2.40 9.62 6.37
C MET A 56 1.95 8.45 5.49
N VAL A 57 2.24 7.25 5.94
CA VAL A 57 1.85 6.07 5.21
C VAL A 57 0.34 5.90 5.22
N THR A 58 -0.31 6.37 6.27
CA THR A 58 -1.75 6.29 6.38
C THR A 58 -2.43 6.99 5.20
N ALA A 59 -1.97 8.19 4.88
CA ALA A 59 -2.55 8.94 3.77
C ALA A 59 -2.36 8.19 2.45
N VAL A 60 -1.21 7.61 2.26
CA VAL A 60 -0.92 6.86 1.05
C VAL A 60 -1.83 5.64 0.95
N VAL A 61 -1.98 4.93 2.06
CA VAL A 61 -2.80 3.72 2.07
C VAL A 61 -4.26 4.06 1.80
N GLU A 62 -4.73 5.15 2.38
CA GLU A 62 -6.11 5.56 2.15
C GLU A 62 -6.34 5.90 0.68
N SER A 63 -5.38 6.57 0.07
CA SER A 63 -5.47 6.88 -1.35
C SER A 63 -5.46 5.59 -2.18
N LEU A 64 -4.66 4.63 -1.75
CA LEU A 64 -4.58 3.36 -2.44
C LEU A 64 -5.92 2.65 -2.42
N TYR A 65 -6.60 2.69 -1.29
CA TYR A 65 -7.88 2.02 -1.16
C TYR A 65 -8.95 2.60 -2.06
N LYS A 66 -8.76 3.82 -2.51
CA LYS A 66 -9.72 4.46 -3.40
C LYS A 66 -9.56 4.02 -4.84
N LEU A 67 -8.47 3.36 -5.16
CA LEU A 67 -8.27 2.87 -6.51
C LEU A 67 -9.21 1.70 -6.79
N PRO A 68 -9.60 1.53 -8.05
CA PRO A 68 -10.44 0.37 -8.40
C PRO A 68 -9.67 -0.92 -8.21
N ASN A 69 -10.39 -2.01 -8.03
CA ASN A 69 -9.78 -3.30 -7.80
C ASN A 69 -9.30 -3.94 -9.08
N ILE A 70 -9.85 -3.54 -10.20
CA ILE A 70 -9.48 -4.10 -11.48
C ILE A 70 -9.14 -2.98 -12.41
N LYS A 71 -8.39 -3.32 -13.43
CA LYS A 71 -7.99 -2.34 -14.40
C LYS A 71 -9.21 -1.71 -15.03
N LYS A 72 -9.18 -0.40 -15.14
CA LYS A 72 -10.28 0.28 -15.80
C LYS A 72 -10.35 -0.13 -17.24
N ARG A 73 -11.53 -0.44 -17.68
CA ARG A 73 -11.71 -0.97 -19.02
C ARG A 73 -12.20 0.07 -19.99
N ASP A 74 -11.59 1.21 -19.95
CA ASP A 74 -12.00 2.27 -20.86
C ASP A 74 -11.96 1.84 -22.28
N ASP A 75 -10.86 1.26 -22.68
CA ASP A 75 -10.71 0.78 -24.03
C ASP A 75 -11.76 -0.28 -24.32
N LEU A 76 -11.99 -1.14 -23.34
CA LEU A 76 -12.98 -2.17 -23.51
C LEU A 76 -14.37 -1.58 -23.62
N ASP A 77 -14.65 -0.60 -22.80
CA ASP A 77 -15.93 0.07 -22.82
C ASP A 77 -16.18 0.68 -24.18
N GLU A 78 -15.20 1.30 -24.71
CA GLU A 78 -15.32 1.91 -26.01
C GLU A 78 -15.64 0.88 -27.07
N ARG A 79 -14.98 -0.24 -26.96
CA ARG A 79 -15.23 -1.30 -27.89
C ARG A 79 -16.65 -1.80 -27.77
N LYS A 80 -17.11 -1.91 -26.56
CA LYS A 80 -18.47 -2.33 -26.35
C LYS A 80 -19.45 -1.41 -27.04
N ASN A 81 -19.13 -0.18 -27.01
CA ASN A 81 -20.02 0.80 -27.60
C ASN A 81 -20.16 0.61 -29.09
N CYS A 82 -19.22 -0.03 -29.67
CA CYS A 82 -19.29 -0.29 -31.10
C CYS A 82 -20.27 -1.39 -31.44
#